data_f15a06cd5558194eb76707e900dc3632
#
_entry.id   f15a06cd5558194eb76707e900dc3632
#
_cell.length_a   1.000
_cell.length_b   1.000
_cell.length_c   1.000
_cell.angle_alpha   90.00
_cell.angle_beta   90.00
_cell.angle_gamma   90.00
#
_symmetry.space_group_name_H-M   'P 1'
#
loop_
_entity.id
_entity.type
_entity.pdbx_description
1 polymer ?
#
loop_
_entity_poly.entity_id
_entity_poly.type
_entity_poly.pdbx_seq_one_letter_code
_entity_poly.pdbx_strand_id
1 'polypeptide(L)'
;MPDNPSPEGNPVAHQADAQPKALRPARESTTLLVAAVIVHDKVANRVVLLQRSENAKFAQGMWDLPVGKSEPGEPVTETAVRELYEETGLTVKPESLKVAHIIHGAWGVEAPNGFLTVVFAAEEWTGEPENREPRKHSQVRWVDTDAIPGNFVETTASALHRYLVGGPQVSLDGWD
;
A
#
# COMPACT_ATOMS: atom_id res chain seq x y z
N MET A 1 -77.29 1.90 -20.20
CA MET A 1 -75.91 1.45 -19.96
C MET A 1 -75.06 2.68 -20.07
N PRO A 2 -74.51 3.23 -18.98
CA PRO A 2 -73.67 4.41 -19.07
C PRO A 2 -72.19 3.98 -19.28
N ASP A 3 -71.53 4.73 -20.15
CA ASP A 3 -70.13 4.62 -20.51
C ASP A 3 -69.24 4.86 -19.31
N ASN A 4 -68.23 3.99 -19.18
CA ASN A 4 -67.15 4.08 -18.16
C ASN A 4 -66.01 4.81 -18.80
N PRO A 5 -65.53 5.97 -18.30
CA PRO A 5 -64.34 6.60 -18.80
C PRO A 5 -63.08 5.90 -18.23
N SER A 6 -62.16 5.58 -19.12
CA SER A 6 -60.79 5.07 -18.80
C SER A 6 -60.02 6.07 -17.96
N PRO A 7 -59.17 5.62 -16.99
CA PRO A 7 -58.33 6.53 -16.25
C PRO A 7 -57.16 7.01 -17.11
N GLU A 8 -57.06 8.31 -17.23
CA GLU A 8 -55.90 9.00 -17.81
C GLU A 8 -54.60 8.65 -17.05
N GLY A 9 -53.63 8.13 -17.78
CA GLY A 9 -52.32 7.84 -17.23
C GLY A 9 -51.59 9.13 -16.85
N ASN A 10 -51.25 9.20 -15.58
CA ASN A 10 -50.37 10.24 -15.04
C ASN A 10 -49.00 10.18 -15.69
N PRO A 11 -48.46 11.26 -16.25
CA PRO A 11 -47.08 11.22 -16.81
C PRO A 11 -46.09 11.06 -15.68
N VAL A 12 -45.34 9.94 -15.71
CA VAL A 12 -44.20 9.73 -14.84
C VAL A 12 -43.16 10.80 -15.18
N ALA A 13 -43.00 11.76 -14.29
CA ALA A 13 -41.92 12.75 -14.38
C ALA A 13 -40.59 12.02 -14.35
N HIS A 14 -39.90 12.02 -15.49
CA HIS A 14 -38.48 11.65 -15.55
C HIS A 14 -37.72 12.58 -14.61
N GLN A 15 -37.25 12.04 -13.50
CA GLN A 15 -36.25 12.72 -12.69
C GLN A 15 -35.01 12.93 -13.58
N ALA A 16 -34.75 14.19 -13.89
CA ALA A 16 -33.54 14.58 -14.57
C ALA A 16 -32.34 14.07 -13.76
N ASP A 17 -31.47 13.28 -14.39
CA ASP A 17 -30.22 12.81 -13.84
C ASP A 17 -29.42 14.01 -13.31
N ALA A 18 -29.43 14.17 -11.99
CA ALA A 18 -28.58 15.14 -11.34
C ALA A 18 -27.15 14.70 -11.54
N GLN A 19 -26.42 15.38 -12.42
CA GLN A 19 -24.99 15.15 -12.57
C GLN A 19 -24.31 15.20 -11.20
N PRO A 20 -23.44 14.23 -10.87
CA PRO A 20 -22.79 14.21 -9.58
C PRO A 20 -22.03 15.53 -9.41
N LYS A 21 -22.36 16.27 -8.35
CA LYS A 21 -21.73 17.53 -8.01
C LYS A 21 -20.23 17.29 -7.86
N ALA A 22 -19.41 17.91 -8.71
CA ALA A 22 -17.94 17.78 -8.62
C ALA A 22 -17.48 18.12 -7.21
N LEU A 23 -16.82 17.17 -6.56
CA LEU A 23 -16.24 17.39 -5.24
C LEU A 23 -15.11 18.41 -5.36
N ARG A 24 -15.07 19.36 -4.44
CA ARG A 24 -13.95 20.31 -4.37
C ARG A 24 -12.66 19.57 -3.97
N PRO A 25 -11.49 19.94 -4.52
CA PRO A 25 -10.23 19.33 -4.10
C PRO A 25 -10.04 19.48 -2.59
N ALA A 26 -9.85 18.37 -1.89
CA ALA A 26 -9.61 18.34 -0.45
C ALA A 26 -8.14 18.69 -0.13
N ARG A 27 -7.68 19.88 -0.52
CA ARG A 27 -6.27 20.31 -0.37
C ARG A 27 -5.81 20.33 1.09
N GLU A 28 -6.74 20.53 2.03
CA GLU A 28 -6.46 20.60 3.47
C GLU A 28 -6.39 19.21 4.12
N SER A 29 -6.77 18.16 3.40
CA SER A 29 -6.76 16.77 3.88
C SER A 29 -5.82 15.88 3.07
N THR A 30 -4.76 16.45 2.50
CA THR A 30 -3.81 15.67 1.70
C THR A 30 -2.99 14.74 2.60
N THR A 31 -2.96 13.47 2.25
CA THR A 31 -2.14 12.43 2.88
C THR A 31 -1.21 11.84 1.81
N LEU A 32 0.06 11.63 2.12
CA LEU A 32 0.97 10.92 1.22
C LEU A 32 0.62 9.44 1.22
N LEU A 33 0.22 8.91 0.06
CA LEU A 33 -0.05 7.49 -0.10
C LEU A 33 1.23 6.73 -0.44
N VAL A 34 1.48 5.64 0.29
CA VAL A 34 2.65 4.77 0.16
C VAL A 34 2.17 3.32 0.11
N ALA A 35 2.83 2.47 -0.67
CA ALA A 35 2.61 1.04 -0.66
C ALA A 35 3.89 0.30 -0.25
N ALA A 36 3.75 -0.74 0.57
CA ALA A 36 4.82 -1.66 0.92
C ALA A 36 4.38 -3.10 0.65
N VAL A 37 5.32 -3.99 0.39
CA VAL A 37 5.01 -5.39 0.08
C VAL A 37 5.83 -6.35 0.95
N ILE A 38 5.13 -7.25 1.63
CA ILE A 38 5.69 -8.43 2.28
C ILE A 38 5.57 -9.59 1.29
N VAL A 39 6.63 -9.91 0.57
CA VAL A 39 6.69 -11.15 -0.21
C VAL A 39 7.06 -12.27 0.74
N HIS A 40 6.14 -13.20 0.99
CA HIS A 40 6.29 -14.24 2.00
C HIS A 40 6.24 -15.64 1.39
N ASP A 41 7.39 -16.27 1.31
CA ASP A 41 7.52 -17.70 1.03
C ASP A 41 7.21 -18.51 2.31
N LYS A 42 5.94 -18.87 2.49
CA LYS A 42 5.48 -19.62 3.67
C LYS A 42 6.04 -21.04 3.75
N VAL A 43 6.43 -21.61 2.61
CA VAL A 43 7.01 -22.97 2.57
C VAL A 43 8.43 -22.96 3.08
N ALA A 44 9.22 -21.97 2.64
CA ALA A 44 10.60 -21.80 3.09
C ALA A 44 10.72 -20.93 4.35
N ASN A 45 9.61 -20.39 4.88
CA ASN A 45 9.54 -19.52 6.06
C ASN A 45 10.45 -18.30 5.96
N ARG A 46 10.38 -17.56 4.84
CA ARG A 46 11.25 -16.42 4.55
C ARG A 46 10.50 -15.27 3.86
N VAL A 47 11.01 -14.07 4.02
CA VAL A 47 10.48 -12.85 3.40
C VAL A 47 11.57 -12.13 2.61
N VAL A 48 11.18 -11.33 1.61
CA VAL A 48 12.12 -10.47 0.89
C VAL A 48 12.29 -9.17 1.64
N LEU A 49 13.54 -8.84 1.93
CA LEU A 49 13.93 -7.58 2.56
C LEU A 49 14.99 -6.88 1.72
N LEU A 50 15.04 -5.56 1.84
CA LEU A 50 16.10 -4.74 1.30
C LEU A 50 16.83 -3.99 2.43
N GLN A 51 18.11 -3.72 2.24
CA GLN A 51 18.87 -2.85 3.13
C GLN A 51 19.14 -1.53 2.43
N ARG A 52 18.77 -0.44 3.06
CA ARG A 52 18.97 0.92 2.54
C ARG A 52 20.47 1.23 2.52
N SER A 53 20.94 1.83 1.42
CA SER A 53 22.34 2.17 1.27
C SER A 53 22.75 3.39 2.10
N GLU A 54 24.04 3.65 2.22
CA GLU A 54 24.62 4.88 2.79
C GLU A 54 24.15 6.16 2.03
N ASN A 55 23.74 6.02 0.77
CA ASN A 55 23.26 7.12 -0.07
C ASN A 55 21.76 7.32 0.00
N ALA A 56 21.02 6.48 0.75
CA ALA A 56 19.59 6.64 0.92
C ALA A 56 19.26 7.96 1.61
N LYS A 57 18.18 8.62 1.20
CA LYS A 57 17.75 9.89 1.79
C LYS A 57 17.27 9.77 3.24
N PHE A 58 16.93 8.56 3.66
CA PHE A 58 16.33 8.27 4.95
C PHE A 58 16.77 6.88 5.42
N ALA A 59 16.97 6.69 6.73
CA ALA A 59 17.27 5.41 7.40
C ALA A 59 18.44 4.63 6.75
N GLN A 60 19.57 5.30 6.53
CA GLN A 60 20.78 4.68 5.95
C GLN A 60 21.19 3.44 6.74
N GLY A 61 21.56 2.36 6.03
CA GLY A 61 21.98 1.09 6.61
C GLY A 61 20.90 0.25 7.27
N MET A 62 19.67 0.77 7.42
CA MET A 62 18.56 0.03 8.00
C MET A 62 17.92 -0.92 6.98
N TRP A 63 17.37 -2.00 7.48
CA TRP A 63 16.54 -2.90 6.71
C TRP A 63 15.12 -2.37 6.56
N ASP A 64 14.46 -2.75 5.48
CA ASP A 64 13.11 -2.30 5.17
C ASP A 64 12.38 -3.35 4.30
N LEU A 65 11.08 -3.20 4.19
CA LEU A 65 10.28 -3.85 3.14
C LEU A 65 10.51 -3.12 1.81
N PRO A 66 10.28 -3.76 0.66
CA PRO A 66 10.04 -3.06 -0.59
C PRO A 66 8.90 -2.05 -0.41
N VAL A 67 9.18 -0.76 -0.65
CA VAL A 67 8.25 0.33 -0.28
C VAL A 67 8.48 1.58 -1.11
N GLY A 68 7.40 2.16 -1.61
CA GLY A 68 7.47 3.43 -2.30
C GLY A 68 6.17 4.22 -2.36
N LYS A 69 6.25 5.43 -2.91
CA LYS A 69 5.17 6.40 -2.98
C LYS A 69 4.31 6.18 -4.21
N SER A 70 3.00 6.34 -4.06
CA SER A 70 2.09 6.42 -5.21
C SER A 70 2.40 7.61 -6.10
N GLU A 71 2.33 7.40 -7.40
CA GLU A 71 2.36 8.44 -8.41
C GLU A 71 0.95 9.04 -8.64
N PRO A 72 0.84 10.27 -9.17
CA PRO A 72 -0.45 10.86 -9.45
C PRO A 72 -1.32 10.00 -10.38
N GLY A 73 -2.52 9.64 -9.91
CA GLY A 73 -3.46 8.81 -10.65
C GLY A 73 -3.18 7.30 -10.60
N GLU A 74 -2.17 6.86 -9.85
CA GLU A 74 -1.80 5.46 -9.72
C GLU A 74 -2.62 4.78 -8.60
N PRO A 75 -3.31 3.65 -8.87
CA PRO A 75 -3.92 2.84 -7.83
C PRO A 75 -2.87 2.28 -6.87
N VAL A 76 -3.19 2.18 -5.58
CA VAL A 76 -2.22 1.73 -4.56
C VAL A 76 -1.70 0.30 -4.79
N THR A 77 -2.47 -0.58 -5.41
CA THR A 77 -2.02 -1.92 -5.80
C THR A 77 -1.00 -1.89 -6.94
N GLU A 78 -1.17 -0.97 -7.89
CA GLU A 78 -0.19 -0.77 -8.97
C GLU A 78 1.10 -0.14 -8.42
N THR A 79 1.00 0.79 -7.47
CA THR A 79 2.16 1.30 -6.72
C THR A 79 2.95 0.14 -6.09
N ALA A 80 2.27 -0.77 -5.40
CA ALA A 80 2.91 -1.92 -4.76
C ALA A 80 3.64 -2.82 -5.77
N VAL A 81 2.99 -3.12 -6.91
CA VAL A 81 3.59 -3.95 -7.98
C VAL A 81 4.79 -3.26 -8.61
N ARG A 82 4.67 -1.97 -8.93
CA ARG A 82 5.75 -1.18 -9.56
C ARG A 82 6.97 -1.08 -8.65
N GLU A 83 6.78 -0.63 -7.40
CA GLU A 83 7.88 -0.45 -6.45
C GLU A 83 8.57 -1.80 -6.14
N LEU A 84 7.79 -2.87 -5.93
CA LEU A 84 8.36 -4.20 -5.75
C LEU A 84 9.25 -4.60 -6.92
N TYR A 85 8.79 -4.39 -8.16
CA TYR A 85 9.57 -4.72 -9.35
C TYR A 85 10.81 -3.83 -9.51
N GLU A 86 10.67 -2.52 -9.31
CA GLU A 86 11.77 -1.56 -9.44
C GLU A 86 12.89 -1.84 -8.43
N GLU A 87 12.54 -2.18 -7.19
CA GLU A 87 13.51 -2.40 -6.12
C GLU A 87 14.09 -3.82 -6.10
N THR A 88 13.29 -4.84 -6.46
CA THR A 88 13.64 -6.25 -6.23
C THR A 88 13.60 -7.15 -7.46
N GLY A 89 13.05 -6.71 -8.58
CA GLY A 89 12.86 -7.53 -9.77
C GLY A 89 11.71 -8.56 -9.68
N LEU A 90 11.09 -8.69 -8.52
CA LEU A 90 9.96 -9.60 -8.34
C LEU A 90 8.69 -9.04 -8.95
N THR A 91 7.87 -9.91 -9.51
CA THR A 91 6.57 -9.55 -10.08
C THR A 91 5.45 -10.27 -9.34
N VAL A 92 4.41 -9.54 -8.97
CA VAL A 92 3.17 -10.04 -8.37
C VAL A 92 1.98 -9.53 -9.17
N LYS A 93 0.86 -10.23 -9.09
CA LYS A 93 -0.39 -9.76 -9.71
C LYS A 93 -1.12 -8.84 -8.73
N PRO A 94 -1.62 -7.66 -9.17
CA PRO A 94 -2.34 -6.75 -8.29
C PRO A 94 -3.51 -7.40 -7.54
N GLU A 95 -4.24 -8.30 -8.20
CA GLU A 95 -5.39 -9.02 -7.64
C GLU A 95 -5.02 -10.10 -6.62
N SER A 96 -3.75 -10.52 -6.55
CA SER A 96 -3.26 -11.47 -5.54
C SER A 96 -2.81 -10.81 -4.24
N LEU A 97 -2.66 -9.47 -4.24
CA LEU A 97 -2.25 -8.72 -3.07
C LEU A 97 -3.35 -8.71 -1.99
N LYS A 98 -2.96 -9.01 -0.76
CA LYS A 98 -3.86 -8.95 0.42
C LYS A 98 -3.37 -7.86 1.35
N VAL A 99 -4.25 -6.99 1.85
CA VAL A 99 -3.87 -6.01 2.87
C VAL A 99 -3.45 -6.76 4.13
N ALA A 100 -2.18 -6.59 4.51
CA ALA A 100 -1.59 -7.15 5.71
C ALA A 100 -1.63 -6.16 6.88
N HIS A 101 -1.36 -4.88 6.61
CA HIS A 101 -1.29 -3.84 7.63
C HIS A 101 -1.51 -2.45 7.01
N ILE A 102 -1.96 -1.50 7.83
CA ILE A 102 -2.04 -0.07 7.51
C ILE A 102 -1.23 0.69 8.55
N ILE A 103 -0.28 1.52 8.09
CA ILE A 103 0.48 2.44 8.92
C ILE A 103 -0.01 3.85 8.61
N HIS A 104 -0.47 4.59 9.62
CA HIS A 104 -0.79 6.00 9.49
C HIS A 104 0.17 6.81 10.36
N GLY A 105 1.13 7.48 9.71
CA GLY A 105 2.16 8.27 10.38
C GLY A 105 1.89 9.76 10.25
N ALA A 106 2.07 10.51 11.36
CA ALA A 106 1.80 11.93 11.45
C ALA A 106 2.95 12.81 10.93
N TRP A 107 4.14 12.26 10.71
CA TRP A 107 5.37 13.01 10.51
C TRP A 107 6.23 12.45 9.37
N GLY A 108 7.33 13.15 9.06
CA GLY A 108 8.30 12.71 8.05
C GLY A 108 7.95 13.06 6.60
N VAL A 109 6.83 13.75 6.35
CA VAL A 109 6.39 14.17 5.02
C VAL A 109 5.73 15.56 5.03
N GLU A 110 5.80 16.26 3.91
CA GLU A 110 5.13 17.56 3.71
C GLU A 110 3.65 17.36 3.29
N ALA A 111 2.88 16.68 4.13
CA ALA A 111 1.45 16.48 3.92
C ALA A 111 0.69 16.78 5.23
N PRO A 112 -0.41 17.55 5.20
CA PRO A 112 -1.13 17.97 6.41
C PRO A 112 -1.58 16.80 7.29
N ASN A 113 -1.96 15.67 6.69
CA ASN A 113 -2.37 14.46 7.39
C ASN A 113 -1.31 13.36 7.32
N GLY A 114 -0.01 13.72 7.25
CA GLY A 114 1.07 12.75 7.26
C GLY A 114 1.05 11.78 6.08
N PHE A 115 1.39 10.53 6.34
CA PHE A 115 1.42 9.47 5.32
C PHE A 115 0.55 8.28 5.72
N LEU A 116 0.03 7.60 4.72
CA LEU A 116 -0.67 6.33 4.85
C LEU A 116 0.07 5.27 4.04
N THR A 117 0.67 4.29 4.71
CA THR A 117 1.26 3.14 4.04
C THR A 117 0.30 1.96 4.09
N VAL A 118 -0.09 1.48 2.93
CA VAL A 118 -0.79 0.20 2.79
C VAL A 118 0.27 -0.88 2.61
N VAL A 119 0.41 -1.76 3.59
CA VAL A 119 1.30 -2.91 3.54
C VAL A 119 0.54 -4.10 3.00
N PHE A 120 0.94 -4.60 1.86
CA PHE A 120 0.36 -5.80 1.24
C PHE A 120 1.20 -7.02 1.55
N ALA A 121 0.55 -8.18 1.66
CA ALA A 121 1.20 -9.48 1.62
C ALA A 121 1.01 -10.12 0.24
N ALA A 122 2.07 -10.68 -0.31
CA ALA A 122 2.11 -11.48 -1.52
C ALA A 122 2.69 -12.85 -1.21
N GLU A 123 1.91 -13.90 -1.46
CA GLU A 123 2.30 -15.30 -1.25
C GLU A 123 2.61 -16.02 -2.58
N GLU A 124 2.33 -15.32 -3.69
CA GLU A 124 2.63 -15.78 -5.05
C GLU A 124 3.40 -14.68 -5.79
N TRP A 125 4.50 -15.04 -6.40
CA TRP A 125 5.36 -14.14 -7.15
C TRP A 125 6.07 -14.88 -8.29
N THR A 126 6.72 -14.13 -9.17
CA THR A 126 7.63 -14.65 -10.19
C THR A 126 8.97 -13.92 -10.11
N GLY A 127 10.04 -14.62 -10.48
CA GLY A 127 11.42 -14.11 -10.42
C GLY A 127 12.15 -14.48 -9.14
N GLU A 128 13.39 -14.05 -9.04
CA GLU A 128 14.23 -14.13 -7.85
C GLU A 128 14.62 -12.72 -7.43
N PRO A 129 14.74 -12.44 -6.11
CA PRO A 129 15.06 -11.10 -5.64
C PRO A 129 16.48 -10.71 -6.06
N GLU A 130 16.59 -9.56 -6.70
CA GLU A 130 17.83 -8.93 -7.10
C GLU A 130 17.82 -7.44 -6.72
N ASN A 131 18.99 -6.86 -6.42
CA ASN A 131 19.07 -5.43 -6.17
C ASN A 131 19.08 -4.64 -7.48
N ARG A 132 17.96 -4.09 -7.86
CA ARG A 132 17.80 -3.31 -9.09
C ARG A 132 18.09 -1.82 -8.92
N GLU A 133 18.12 -1.34 -7.67
CA GLU A 133 18.45 0.04 -7.33
C GLU A 133 19.68 0.14 -6.40
N PRO A 134 20.89 -0.23 -6.89
CA PRO A 134 22.09 -0.33 -6.05
C PRO A 134 22.56 1.02 -5.46
N ARG A 135 22.03 2.13 -5.97
CA ARG A 135 22.27 3.46 -5.37
C ARG A 135 21.41 3.70 -4.12
N LYS A 136 20.21 3.11 -4.07
CA LYS A 136 19.29 3.25 -2.95
C LYS A 136 19.47 2.13 -1.93
N HIS A 137 19.82 0.93 -2.40
CA HIS A 137 19.89 -0.28 -1.58
C HIS A 137 21.30 -0.91 -1.66
N SER A 138 21.85 -1.34 -0.52
CA SER A 138 23.09 -2.09 -0.45
C SER A 138 22.90 -3.57 -0.74
N GLN A 139 21.71 -4.11 -0.39
CA GLN A 139 21.33 -5.50 -0.68
C GLN A 139 19.82 -5.66 -0.76
N VAL A 140 19.41 -6.69 -1.51
CA VAL A 140 18.04 -7.22 -1.57
C VAL A 140 18.16 -8.73 -1.50
N ARG A 141 17.42 -9.39 -0.59
CA ARG A 141 17.52 -10.84 -0.43
C ARG A 141 16.38 -11.45 0.36
N TRP A 142 16.26 -12.76 0.26
CA TRP A 142 15.46 -13.55 1.20
C TRP A 142 16.07 -13.53 2.60
N VAL A 143 15.24 -13.39 3.61
CA VAL A 143 15.60 -13.44 5.03
C VAL A 143 14.60 -14.36 5.75
N ASP A 144 15.10 -15.30 6.53
CA ASP A 144 14.26 -16.20 7.32
C ASP A 144 13.45 -15.40 8.36
N THR A 145 12.20 -15.77 8.59
CA THR A 145 11.29 -15.01 9.46
C THR A 145 11.70 -15.01 10.93
N ASP A 146 12.53 -15.96 11.34
CA ASP A 146 13.15 -16.05 12.68
C ASP A 146 14.51 -15.32 12.78
N ALA A 147 15.00 -14.79 11.66
CA ALA A 147 16.30 -14.09 11.56
C ALA A 147 16.15 -12.63 11.04
N ILE A 148 14.99 -12.00 11.26
CA ILE A 148 14.76 -10.60 10.86
C ILE A 148 15.76 -9.68 11.57
N PRO A 149 16.51 -8.84 10.82
CA PRO A 149 17.50 -7.95 11.41
C PRO A 149 16.88 -6.92 12.36
N GLY A 150 17.57 -6.64 13.49
CA GLY A 150 17.08 -5.69 14.49
C GLY A 150 17.22 -4.22 14.08
N ASN A 151 18.12 -3.88 13.14
CA ASN A 151 18.27 -2.52 12.60
C ASN A 151 17.33 -2.29 11.42
N PHE A 152 16.06 -2.22 11.69
CA PHE A 152 14.97 -2.14 10.71
C PHE A 152 14.22 -0.80 10.85
N VAL A 153 13.63 -0.31 9.76
CA VAL A 153 12.75 0.87 9.80
C VAL A 153 11.55 0.54 10.71
N GLU A 154 11.37 1.31 11.78
CA GLU A 154 10.49 0.96 12.90
C GLU A 154 9.04 0.68 12.49
N THR A 155 8.48 1.52 11.64
CA THR A 155 7.07 1.41 11.20
C THR A 155 6.82 0.15 10.39
N THR A 156 7.70 -0.17 9.44
CA THR A 156 7.61 -1.38 8.60
C THR A 156 8.03 -2.63 9.37
N ALA A 157 8.98 -2.53 10.32
CA ALA A 157 9.31 -3.61 11.26
C ALA A 157 8.08 -4.01 12.09
N SER A 158 7.39 -3.02 12.66
CA SER A 158 6.17 -3.26 13.44
C SER A 158 5.07 -3.93 12.59
N ALA A 159 4.88 -3.46 11.36
CA ALA A 159 3.91 -4.04 10.44
C ALA A 159 4.25 -5.50 10.07
N LEU A 160 5.52 -5.77 9.74
CA LEU A 160 6.00 -7.13 9.44
C LEU A 160 5.82 -8.06 10.65
N HIS A 161 6.23 -7.62 11.84
CA HIS A 161 6.07 -8.41 13.06
C HIS A 161 4.60 -8.76 13.31
N ARG A 162 3.68 -7.78 13.26
CA ARG A 162 2.25 -7.99 13.46
C ARG A 162 1.64 -8.92 12.41
N TYR A 163 2.10 -8.85 11.18
CA TYR A 163 1.71 -9.79 10.13
C TYR A 163 2.14 -11.22 10.46
N LEU A 164 3.38 -11.43 10.90
CA LEU A 164 3.94 -12.76 11.18
C LEU A 164 3.32 -13.42 12.42
N VAL A 165 3.03 -12.65 13.48
CA VAL A 165 2.50 -13.20 14.74
C VAL A 165 0.98 -13.13 14.87
N GLY A 166 0.30 -12.42 13.96
CA GLY A 166 -1.12 -12.09 14.05
C GLY A 166 -1.37 -11.00 15.09
N GLY A 167 -1.58 -9.76 14.64
CA GLY A 167 -1.83 -8.62 15.51
C GLY A 167 -2.81 -7.64 14.89
N PRO A 168 -3.04 -6.47 15.52
CA PRO A 168 -3.86 -5.41 14.95
C PRO A 168 -3.34 -5.00 13.57
N GLN A 169 -4.27 -4.83 12.62
CA GLN A 169 -3.94 -4.49 11.22
C GLN A 169 -3.72 -2.99 10.98
N VAL A 170 -3.82 -2.16 12.00
CA VAL A 170 -3.60 -0.71 11.90
C VAL A 170 -2.65 -0.27 13.00
N SER A 171 -1.69 0.56 12.64
CA SER A 171 -0.85 1.29 13.58
C SER A 171 -0.90 2.79 13.29
N LEU A 172 -0.89 3.55 14.35
CA LEU A 172 -0.77 5.01 14.35
C LEU A 172 0.64 5.34 14.83
N ASP A 173 1.33 6.23 14.13
CA ASP A 173 2.70 6.59 14.43
C ASP A 173 2.83 8.12 14.50
N GLY A 174 3.20 8.65 15.68
CA GLY A 174 3.30 10.09 15.94
C GLY A 174 1.97 10.84 16.04
N TRP A 175 0.85 10.13 16.22
CA TRP A 175 -0.46 10.72 16.55
C TRP A 175 -0.66 10.65 18.07
N ASP A 176 -0.66 11.79 18.74
CA ASP A 176 -0.91 11.96 20.18
C ASP A 176 -2.42 12.11 20.47
#